data_f2d45c6d44c33b547bc93b64163c55d7
#
_entry.id   f2d45c6d44c33b547bc93b64163c55d7
#
_cell.length_a   1.000
_cell.length_b   1.000
_cell.length_c   1.000
_cell.angle_alpha   90.00
_cell.angle_beta   90.00
_cell.angle_gamma   90.00
#
_symmetry.space_group_name_H-M   'P 1'
#
loop_
_entity.id
_entity.type
_entity.pdbx_description
1 polymer ?
#
loop_
_entity_poly.entity_id
_entity_poly.type
_entity_poly.pdbx_seq_one_letter_code
_entity_poly.pdbx_strand_id
1 'polypeptide(L)'
;MSVNSIRMLHIGRIAVFAGVLVFLSIIPFEIIEGGPTICVFKNLLGIECPGCGMTRAFSCIMHGDLIAAVSYNRLVIIVFPVFCLVLLKDILSLFSELNKSRHSGEGRNPVSCLPMT
;
A
#
# COMPACT_ATOMS: atom_id res chain seq x y z
N MET A 1 1.47 -22.76 9.95
CA MET A 1 2.01 -21.42 10.26
C MET A 1 1.39 -20.95 11.56
N SER A 2 2.21 -20.48 12.47
CA SER A 2 1.69 -19.98 13.73
C SER A 2 1.03 -18.61 13.52
N VAL A 3 0.02 -18.29 14.32
CA VAL A 3 -0.70 -17.02 14.27
C VAL A 3 0.26 -15.83 14.39
N ASN A 4 1.31 -15.98 15.16
CA ASN A 4 2.34 -14.96 15.31
C ASN A 4 3.12 -14.67 14.03
N SER A 5 3.39 -15.69 13.21
CA SER A 5 4.05 -15.50 11.92
C SER A 5 3.21 -14.72 10.93
N ILE A 6 1.91 -14.98 10.91
CA ILE A 6 0.97 -14.26 10.04
C ILE A 6 0.87 -12.79 10.47
N ARG A 7 0.79 -12.54 11.77
CA ARG A 7 0.79 -11.17 12.32
C ARG A 7 2.06 -10.40 11.96
N MET A 8 3.21 -11.04 12.10
CA MET A 8 4.49 -10.42 11.73
C MET A 8 4.57 -10.06 10.25
N LEU A 9 4.02 -10.92 9.38
CA LEU A 9 3.95 -10.64 7.94
C LEU A 9 3.08 -9.41 7.64
N HIS A 10 1.89 -9.32 8.23
CA HIS A 10 1.01 -8.16 8.03
C HIS A 10 1.62 -6.88 8.57
N ILE A 11 2.21 -6.91 9.75
CA ILE A 11 2.88 -5.75 10.34
C ILE A 11 4.07 -5.32 9.47
N GLY A 12 4.87 -6.26 9.01
CA GLY A 12 6.00 -5.97 8.12
C GLY A 12 5.56 -5.32 6.80
N ARG A 13 4.49 -5.83 6.18
CA ARG A 13 3.93 -5.26 4.95
C ARG A 13 3.41 -3.84 5.18
N ILE A 14 2.63 -3.62 6.22
CA ILE A 14 2.10 -2.30 6.56
C ILE A 14 3.25 -1.32 6.87
N ALA A 15 4.25 -1.75 7.61
CA ALA A 15 5.42 -0.93 7.91
C ALA A 15 6.18 -0.51 6.65
N VAL A 16 6.37 -1.42 5.70
CA VAL A 16 7.01 -1.13 4.41
C VAL A 16 6.17 -0.14 3.61
N PHE A 17 4.87 -0.38 3.47
CA PHE A 17 3.99 0.53 2.72
C PHE A 17 3.90 1.91 3.36
N ALA A 18 3.75 1.98 4.68
CA ALA A 18 3.76 3.24 5.40
C ALA A 18 5.10 3.99 5.24
N GLY A 19 6.20 3.28 5.33
CA GLY A 19 7.53 3.84 5.10
C GLY A 19 7.71 4.43 3.70
N VAL A 20 7.23 3.73 2.68
CA VAL A 20 7.26 4.22 1.29
C VAL A 20 6.39 5.47 1.13
N LEU A 21 5.18 5.48 1.68
CA LEU A 21 4.29 6.63 1.61
C LEU A 21 4.87 7.86 2.32
N VAL A 22 5.42 7.67 3.51
CA VAL A 22 6.10 8.74 4.26
C VAL A 22 7.32 9.25 3.48
N PHE A 23 8.11 8.36 2.92
CA PHE A 23 9.27 8.72 2.11
C PHE A 23 8.86 9.57 0.89
N LEU A 24 7.81 9.17 0.18
CA LEU A 24 7.28 9.92 -0.97
C LEU A 24 6.69 11.28 -0.57
N SER A 25 6.14 11.39 0.65
CA SER A 25 5.60 12.66 1.15
C SER A 25 6.68 13.65 1.58
N ILE A 26 7.84 13.16 2.02
CA ILE A 26 8.95 14.00 2.47
C ILE A 26 9.75 14.55 1.30
N ILE A 27 9.86 13.78 0.22
CA ILE A 27 10.63 14.22 -0.96
C ILE A 27 9.86 15.34 -1.66
N PRO A 28 10.46 16.54 -1.79
CA PRO A 28 9.82 17.61 -2.53
C PRO A 28 9.67 17.20 -4.00
N PHE A 29 8.51 17.51 -4.55
CA PHE A 29 8.12 17.18 -5.92
C PHE A 29 9.14 17.64 -6.97
N GLU A 30 9.76 18.78 -6.74
CA GLU A 30 10.78 19.38 -7.61
C GLU A 30 11.99 18.46 -7.86
N ILE A 31 12.39 17.70 -6.83
CA ILE A 31 13.49 16.73 -6.97
C ILE A 31 13.06 15.53 -7.81
N ILE A 32 11.81 15.12 -7.67
CA ILE A 32 11.25 13.98 -8.40
C ILE A 32 11.02 14.36 -9.87
N GLU A 33 10.59 15.58 -10.13
CA GLU A 33 10.32 16.07 -11.49
C GLU A 33 11.61 16.27 -12.28
N GLY A 34 12.63 16.89 -11.68
CA GLY A 34 13.92 17.15 -12.30
C GLY A 34 14.90 15.98 -12.34
N GLY A 35 14.58 14.88 -11.65
CA GLY A 35 15.46 13.72 -11.55
C GLY A 35 15.62 12.93 -12.86
N PRO A 36 16.79 12.30 -13.08
CA PRO A 36 16.99 11.43 -14.22
C PRO A 36 15.99 10.25 -14.17
N THR A 37 15.39 9.94 -15.29
CA THR A 37 14.48 8.79 -15.42
C THR A 37 15.31 7.51 -15.30
N ILE A 38 15.30 6.89 -14.14
CA ILE A 38 15.99 5.62 -13.88
C ILE A 38 15.11 4.46 -14.38
N CYS A 39 14.76 4.49 -15.65
CA CYS A 39 14.05 3.39 -16.25
C CYS A 39 14.99 2.67 -17.22
N VAL A 40 15.33 1.42 -16.90
CA VAL A 40 16.18 0.57 -17.75
C VAL A 40 15.54 0.40 -19.14
N PHE A 41 14.22 0.30 -19.21
CA PHE A 41 13.51 0.17 -20.48
C PHE A 41 13.60 1.43 -21.34
N LYS A 42 13.51 2.60 -20.73
CA LYS A 42 13.64 3.88 -21.46
C LYS A 42 15.07 4.11 -21.95
N ASN A 43 16.05 3.74 -21.13
CA ASN A 43 17.46 3.91 -21.48
C ASN A 43 17.97 2.90 -22.52
N LEU A 44 17.43 1.67 -22.51
CA LEU A 44 17.86 0.58 -23.42
C LEU A 44 17.03 0.49 -24.69
N LEU A 45 15.74 0.69 -24.60
CA LEU A 45 14.79 0.44 -25.69
C LEU A 45 14.12 1.72 -26.22
N GLY A 46 14.28 2.85 -25.53
CA GLY A 46 13.62 4.11 -25.90
C GLY A 46 12.09 4.08 -25.74
N ILE A 47 11.54 3.03 -25.14
CA ILE A 47 10.09 2.83 -24.97
C ILE A 47 9.69 3.31 -23.59
N GLU A 48 8.61 4.07 -23.52
CA GLU A 48 8.03 4.47 -22.24
C GLU A 48 7.40 3.26 -21.55
N CYS A 49 7.99 2.84 -20.42
CA CYS A 49 7.47 1.76 -19.59
C CYS A 49 6.16 2.20 -18.94
N PRO A 50 5.11 1.36 -18.88
CA PRO A 50 3.87 1.71 -18.16
C PRO A 50 4.08 1.98 -16.67
N GLY A 51 5.18 1.51 -16.08
CA GLY A 51 5.58 1.84 -14.71
C GLY A 51 6.37 3.14 -14.57
N CYS A 52 6.84 3.73 -15.69
CA CYS A 52 7.55 4.99 -15.65
C CYS A 52 6.63 6.14 -15.25
N GLY A 53 7.06 6.92 -14.26
CA GLY A 53 6.26 8.00 -13.73
C GLY A 53 5.26 7.58 -12.65
N MET A 54 5.14 6.28 -12.33
CA MET A 54 4.27 5.82 -11.25
C MET A 54 4.66 6.44 -9.90
N THR A 55 5.94 6.50 -9.58
CA THR A 55 6.43 7.15 -8.35
C THR A 55 6.09 8.65 -8.34
N ARG A 56 6.23 9.31 -9.48
CA ARG A 56 5.84 10.73 -9.63
C ARG A 56 4.34 10.90 -9.48
N ALA A 57 3.55 10.04 -10.09
CA ALA A 57 2.11 10.05 -9.98
C ALA A 57 1.65 9.84 -8.52
N PHE A 58 2.25 8.90 -7.80
CA PHE A 58 1.97 8.70 -6.37
C PHE A 58 2.35 9.93 -5.53
N SER A 59 3.49 10.54 -5.79
CA SER A 59 3.89 11.77 -5.12
C SER A 59 2.89 12.91 -5.37
N CYS A 60 2.44 13.08 -6.60
CA CYS A 60 1.41 14.07 -6.94
C CYS A 60 0.10 13.83 -6.16
N ILE A 61 -0.33 12.58 -6.03
CA ILE A 61 -1.52 12.22 -5.24
C ILE A 61 -1.34 12.58 -3.78
N MET A 62 -0.16 12.31 -3.21
CA MET A 62 0.13 12.66 -1.82
C MET A 62 0.09 14.17 -1.57
N HIS A 63 0.43 14.97 -2.57
CA HIS A 63 0.32 16.43 -2.54
C HIS A 63 -1.05 16.97 -2.96
N GLY A 64 -1.99 16.11 -3.34
CA GLY A 64 -3.37 16.48 -3.69
C GLY A 64 -3.61 16.80 -5.16
N ASP A 65 -2.60 16.65 -6.01
CA ASP A 65 -2.67 16.94 -7.45
C ASP A 65 -3.00 15.71 -8.28
N LEU A 66 -4.29 15.35 -8.32
CA LEU A 66 -4.77 14.21 -9.11
C LEU A 66 -4.59 14.41 -10.62
N ILE A 67 -4.74 15.63 -11.09
CA ILE A 67 -4.62 15.96 -12.52
C ILE A 67 -3.20 15.75 -12.99
N ALA A 68 -2.23 16.23 -12.23
CA ALA A 68 -0.82 16.00 -12.50
C ALA A 68 -0.46 14.51 -12.43
N ALA A 69 -0.98 13.79 -11.44
CA ALA A 69 -0.76 12.35 -11.29
C ALA A 69 -1.21 11.56 -12.53
N VAL A 70 -2.38 11.87 -13.06
CA VAL A 70 -2.93 11.23 -14.27
C VAL A 70 -2.12 11.59 -15.51
N SER A 71 -1.59 12.80 -15.59
CA SER A 71 -0.76 13.22 -16.72
C SER A 71 0.58 12.47 -16.76
N TYR A 72 1.14 12.15 -15.59
CA TYR A 72 2.37 11.34 -15.50
C TYR A 72 2.12 9.86 -15.82
N ASN A 73 1.05 9.30 -15.28
CA ASN A 73 0.70 7.92 -15.58
C ASN A 73 -0.79 7.66 -15.38
N ARG A 74 -1.48 7.37 -16.48
CA ARG A 74 -2.92 7.05 -16.45
C ARG A 74 -3.25 5.80 -15.64
N LEU A 75 -2.31 4.86 -15.53
CA LEU A 75 -2.51 3.63 -14.75
C LEU A 75 -2.68 3.89 -13.26
N VAL A 76 -2.24 5.06 -12.77
CA VAL A 76 -2.39 5.42 -11.36
C VAL A 76 -3.84 5.42 -10.91
N ILE A 77 -4.79 5.75 -11.80
CA ILE A 77 -6.23 5.72 -11.51
C ILE A 77 -6.70 4.33 -11.09
N ILE A 78 -6.08 3.29 -11.64
CA ILE A 78 -6.42 1.90 -11.33
C ILE A 78 -5.57 1.39 -10.17
N VAL A 79 -4.27 1.66 -10.22
CA VAL A 79 -3.32 1.14 -9.24
C VAL A 79 -3.54 1.76 -7.86
N PHE A 80 -3.82 3.06 -7.80
CA PHE A 80 -4.03 3.76 -6.53
C PHE A 80 -5.23 3.21 -5.72
N PRO A 81 -6.44 3.07 -6.29
CA PRO A 81 -7.55 2.48 -5.54
C PRO A 81 -7.32 1.02 -5.17
N VAL A 82 -6.69 0.23 -6.03
CA VAL A 82 -6.31 -1.16 -5.70
C VAL A 82 -5.33 -1.18 -4.53
N PHE A 83 -4.34 -0.31 -4.55
CA PHE A 83 -3.38 -0.17 -3.47
C PHE A 83 -4.05 0.22 -2.14
N CYS A 84 -4.98 1.18 -2.17
CA CYS A 84 -5.77 1.58 -1.01
C CYS A 84 -6.62 0.42 -0.47
N LEU A 85 -7.24 -0.37 -1.34
CA LEU A 85 -8.04 -1.54 -0.94
C LEU A 85 -7.17 -2.61 -0.27
N VAL A 86 -5.98 -2.86 -0.78
CA VAL A 86 -5.03 -3.82 -0.18
C VAL A 86 -4.59 -3.35 1.20
N LEU A 87 -4.22 -2.08 1.34
CA LEU A 87 -3.86 -1.50 2.63
C LEU A 87 -5.01 -1.55 3.63
N LEU A 88 -6.21 -1.19 3.19
CA LEU A 88 -7.40 -1.23 4.04
C LEU A 88 -7.69 -2.65 4.53
N LYS A 89 -7.59 -3.63 3.64
CA LYS A 89 -7.73 -5.05 3.99
C LYS A 89 -6.68 -5.47 5.03
N ASP A 90 -5.43 -5.10 4.85
CA ASP A 90 -4.35 -5.45 5.79
C ASP A 90 -4.56 -4.77 7.15
N ILE A 91 -4.98 -3.52 7.18
CA ILE A 91 -5.30 -2.78 8.41
C ILE A 91 -6.49 -3.41 9.14
N LEU A 92 -7.58 -3.71 8.42
CA LEU A 92 -8.76 -4.34 8.99
C LEU A 92 -8.46 -5.74 9.53
N SER A 93 -7.62 -6.51 8.83
CA SER A 93 -7.17 -7.82 9.28
C SER A 93 -6.40 -7.72 10.60
N LEU A 94 -5.47 -6.78 10.70
CA LEU A 94 -4.73 -6.51 11.93
C LEU A 94 -5.65 -6.09 13.07
N PHE A 95 -6.58 -5.20 12.81
CA PHE A 95 -7.54 -4.73 13.80
C PHE A 95 -8.43 -5.86 14.32
N SER A 96 -8.88 -6.74 13.42
CA SER A 96 -9.64 -7.94 13.75
C SER A 96 -8.85 -8.88 14.65
N GLU A 97 -7.58 -9.12 14.33
CA GLU A 97 -6.70 -9.98 15.14
C GLU A 97 -6.40 -9.38 16.52
N LEU A 98 -6.18 -8.07 16.59
CA LEU A 98 -5.96 -7.38 17.86
C LEU A 98 -7.21 -7.41 18.74
N ASN A 99 -8.38 -7.24 18.15
CA ASN A 99 -9.65 -7.32 18.88
C ASN A 99 -9.94 -8.75 19.36
N LYS A 100 -9.65 -9.75 18.54
CA LYS A 100 -9.74 -11.16 18.92
C LYS A 100 -8.82 -11.50 20.10
N SER A 101 -7.61 -10.93 20.13
CA SER A 101 -6.67 -11.11 21.22
C SER A 101 -7.14 -10.46 22.53
N ARG A 102 -7.88 -9.36 22.46
CA ARG A 102 -8.49 -8.73 23.64
C ARG A 102 -9.61 -9.57 24.24
N HIS A 103 -10.42 -10.21 23.42
CA HIS A 103 -11.51 -11.08 23.88
C HIS A 103 -11.05 -12.45 24.34
N SER A 104 -9.85 -12.88 24.02
CA SER A 104 -9.30 -14.16 24.44
C SER A 104 -8.87 -14.20 25.91
N GLY A 105 -8.88 -13.07 26.59
CA GLY A 105 -8.63 -12.98 28.03
C GLY A 105 -9.84 -13.30 28.92
N GLU A 106 -11.03 -13.31 28.38
CA GLU A 106 -12.27 -13.71 29.03
C GLU A 106 -12.59 -15.15 28.60
N GLY A 107 -11.99 -16.07 29.33
CA GLY A 107 -12.07 -17.49 29.00
C GLY A 107 -13.49 -18.04 29.04
N ARG A 108 -14.11 -18.10 27.97
CA ARG A 108 -15.13 -19.07 27.57
C ARG A 108 -15.69 -18.67 26.23
N ASN A 109 -15.36 -19.39 25.23
CA ASN A 109 -16.04 -19.30 23.93
C ASN A 109 -17.36 -20.08 24.00
N PRO A 110 -18.49 -19.41 24.12
CA PRO A 110 -19.78 -20.08 23.99
C PRO A 110 -20.17 -20.32 22.52
N VAL A 111 -19.30 -20.00 21.59
CA VAL A 111 -19.65 -19.89 20.16
C VAL A 111 -19.34 -21.13 19.36
N SER A 112 -18.80 -22.15 19.99
CA SER A 112 -18.50 -23.42 19.31
C SER A 112 -19.71 -24.22 18.85
N CYS A 113 -20.92 -23.73 19.15
CA CYS A 113 -22.16 -24.44 18.88
C CYS A 113 -23.06 -23.77 17.84
N LEU A 114 -22.56 -22.87 17.03
CA LEU A 114 -23.35 -22.34 15.92
C LEU A 114 -23.37 -23.35 14.78
N PRO A 115 -24.55 -23.98 14.51
CA PRO A 115 -24.69 -24.80 13.31
C PRO A 115 -24.57 -23.90 12.11
N MET A 116 -23.51 -24.11 11.37
CA MET A 116 -23.37 -23.50 10.06
C MET A 116 -24.30 -24.25 9.11
N THR A 117 -25.45 -23.71 8.92
CA THR A 117 -26.34 -24.10 7.85
C THR A 117 -26.04 -23.30 6.58
#